data_405d29ab253f55eba0cab231a68b182f
#
_entry.id   405d29ab253f55eba0cab231a68b182f
#
_cell.length_a   1.000
_cell.length_b   1.000
_cell.length_c   1.000
_cell.angle_alpha   90.00
_cell.angle_beta   90.00
_cell.angle_gamma   90.00
#
_symmetry.space_group_name_H-M   'P 1'
#
loop_
_entity.id
_entity.type
_entity.pdbx_description
1 polymer ?
#
loop_
_entity_poly.entity_id
_entity_poly.type
_entity_poly.pdbx_seq_one_letter_code
_entity_poly.pdbx_strand_id
1 'polypeptide(L)'
;LVIQGIDFKGVSTFQYVPTMNPNILNQIKNLDSVEKAEMLDLLEEWESAKRREGSQNDFLTFVQEMWTAFIHGKHHEIMAKAFEKVVRGDLKRLIINMPPRHTKSEFASYLLPAWFLGQYPEKKIIQTAHTAELAVGFGRKVRNLVNNNDFKDVFPNVSLQADSKAAGRWNTNKGGEYFAIGVGGAVTGKGADLLIIDDPHSEQEGASADVNVFNKTYEWYTSGPRQRLQPNGAIVVVMTRWHQRDLTGQVVDASIKRGGADQWEVIELPAILPSGEALWSEFWKLEELEALRAELPNSKWQSQYQQDPTSEEGALVKREWWQTWDQRDPPDCEFVIQSWDTAFMKNQRADYSACTTWGVFYKEDDEGMLAPNIILLDAYKSRLEFPELKIKAAEKHAQYKPDALIVEAKAAGMPLIFELRQTGIPVQEYTPSRGNDKISRVNAVSDLFASGVVWCPETRWAEEVVEEFAGFPNVEHDDLVDSSTQALLRFRQGGFIPLPSDEEDEPLEHNKVADYY
;
A
#
# COMPACT_ATOMS: atom_id res chain seq x y z
N LEU A 1 10.75 -33.39 37.68
CA LEU A 1 11.45 -33.05 38.94
C LEU A 1 10.94 -31.70 39.43
N VAL A 2 10.11 -31.68 40.47
CA VAL A 2 9.78 -30.44 41.18
C VAL A 2 10.94 -30.23 42.17
N ILE A 3 11.86 -29.32 41.83
CA ILE A 3 12.81 -28.81 42.81
C ILE A 3 12.09 -27.61 43.46
N GLN A 4 11.56 -27.81 44.66
CA GLN A 4 11.16 -26.73 45.56
C GLN A 4 12.40 -26.00 46.03
N GLY A 5 12.52 -24.75 45.67
CA GLY A 5 13.41 -23.78 46.27
C GLY A 5 14.23 -22.99 45.26
N ILE A 6 13.59 -22.04 44.59
CA ILE A 6 14.12 -20.69 44.34
C ILE A 6 12.91 -19.87 43.86
N ASP A 7 12.56 -18.90 44.69
CA ASP A 7 11.50 -17.91 44.44
C ASP A 7 12.04 -16.89 43.41
N PHE A 8 11.56 -16.95 42.16
CA PHE A 8 11.70 -15.90 41.20
C PHE A 8 10.33 -15.32 40.83
N LYS A 9 10.13 -14.12 41.25
CA LYS A 9 8.95 -13.27 41.06
C LYS A 9 8.46 -13.25 39.61
N GLY A 10 7.29 -13.79 39.43
CA GLY A 10 6.28 -13.24 38.55
C GLY A 10 6.53 -13.22 37.04
N VAL A 11 6.78 -14.36 36.39
CA VAL A 11 6.53 -14.53 34.95
C VAL A 11 5.87 -15.90 34.75
N SER A 12 4.61 -15.88 34.28
CA SER A 12 3.87 -17.08 33.91
C SER A 12 4.41 -17.62 32.58
N THR A 13 5.37 -18.53 32.66
CA THR A 13 5.78 -19.38 31.54
C THR A 13 5.08 -20.72 31.69
N PHE A 14 4.21 -21.05 30.74
CA PHE A 14 3.73 -22.42 30.59
C PHE A 14 4.89 -23.29 30.12
N GLN A 15 5.62 -23.88 31.07
CA GLN A 15 6.57 -24.95 30.78
C GLN A 15 5.82 -26.27 30.70
N TYR A 16 5.88 -26.90 29.54
CA TYR A 16 5.50 -28.30 29.36
C TYR A 16 6.49 -29.18 30.14
N VAL A 17 6.07 -29.65 31.30
CA VAL A 17 6.85 -30.62 32.11
C VAL A 17 6.46 -32.00 31.65
N PRO A 18 7.32 -32.77 30.94
CA PRO A 18 7.05 -34.14 30.64
C PRO A 18 6.91 -34.91 31.97
N THR A 19 5.81 -35.61 32.16
CA THR A 19 5.62 -36.49 33.30
C THR A 19 6.62 -37.66 33.18
N MET A 20 7.72 -37.58 33.92
CA MET A 20 8.67 -38.70 34.03
C MET A 20 7.99 -39.90 34.63
N ASN A 21 8.29 -41.07 34.07
CA ASN A 21 7.84 -42.36 34.61
C ASN A 21 8.24 -42.49 36.09
N PRO A 22 7.30 -42.79 37.02
CA PRO A 22 7.58 -42.90 38.45
C PRO A 22 8.73 -43.87 38.79
N ASN A 23 8.96 -44.88 37.96
CA ASN A 23 10.07 -45.80 38.15
C ASN A 23 11.45 -45.18 37.92
N ILE A 24 11.56 -44.25 36.96
CA ILE A 24 12.80 -43.52 36.69
C ILE A 24 13.10 -42.56 37.83
N LEU A 25 12.11 -41.87 38.40
CA LEU A 25 12.24 -41.00 39.57
C LEU A 25 12.76 -41.75 40.82
N ASN A 26 12.31 -43.01 41.00
CA ASN A 26 12.80 -43.84 42.12
C ASN A 26 14.22 -44.32 41.88
N GLN A 27 14.63 -44.62 40.67
CA GLN A 27 16.02 -44.99 40.33
C GLN A 27 16.98 -43.79 40.59
N ILE A 28 16.59 -42.57 40.15
CA ILE A 28 17.37 -41.37 40.39
C ILE A 28 17.58 -41.04 41.90
N LYS A 29 16.59 -41.34 42.75
CA LYS A 29 16.71 -41.12 44.19
C LYS A 29 17.79 -41.99 44.85
N ASN A 30 18.06 -43.16 44.30
CA ASN A 30 18.99 -44.13 44.85
C ASN A 30 20.44 -43.98 44.34
N LEU A 31 20.72 -43.08 43.41
CA LEU A 31 22.06 -42.76 42.92
C LEU A 31 22.88 -42.05 43.98
N ASP A 32 24.19 -42.21 43.95
CA ASP A 32 25.11 -41.42 44.79
C ASP A 32 25.29 -39.97 44.25
N SER A 33 26.07 -39.17 44.91
CA SER A 33 26.25 -37.77 44.54
C SER A 33 27.00 -37.56 43.22
N VAL A 34 27.87 -38.47 42.84
CA VAL A 34 28.64 -38.44 41.60
C VAL A 34 27.74 -38.86 40.43
N GLU A 35 27.05 -39.98 40.60
CA GLU A 35 26.07 -40.50 39.61
C GLU A 35 24.93 -39.52 39.35
N LYS A 36 24.48 -38.77 40.39
CA LYS A 36 23.49 -37.66 40.20
C LYS A 36 24.04 -36.50 39.40
N ALA A 37 25.30 -36.11 39.61
CA ALA A 37 25.96 -35.07 38.84
C ALA A 37 26.10 -35.46 37.37
N GLU A 38 26.60 -36.70 37.09
CA GLU A 38 26.70 -37.24 35.73
C GLU A 38 25.33 -37.33 35.02
N MET A 39 24.29 -37.73 35.75
CA MET A 39 22.93 -37.78 35.24
C MET A 39 22.39 -36.38 34.91
N LEU A 40 22.67 -35.35 35.71
CA LEU A 40 22.27 -33.96 35.43
C LEU A 40 22.98 -33.42 34.19
N ASP A 41 24.28 -33.67 34.05
CA ASP A 41 25.04 -33.28 32.86
C ASP A 41 24.46 -33.94 31.59
N LEU A 42 24.15 -35.25 31.63
CA LEU A 42 23.52 -35.98 30.52
C LEU A 42 22.11 -35.44 30.18
N LEU A 43 21.33 -35.06 31.20
CA LEU A 43 20.01 -34.47 30.99
C LEU A 43 20.11 -33.07 30.34
N GLU A 44 21.04 -32.26 30.78
CA GLU A 44 21.33 -30.95 30.21
C GLU A 44 21.82 -31.05 28.76
N GLU A 45 22.70 -32.03 28.46
CA GLU A 45 23.12 -32.32 27.09
C GLU A 45 21.95 -32.78 26.21
N TRP A 46 21.10 -33.68 26.74
CA TRP A 46 19.94 -34.17 26.03
C TRP A 46 18.90 -33.07 25.76
N GLU A 47 18.58 -32.23 26.76
CA GLU A 47 17.67 -31.08 26.59
C GLU A 47 18.24 -30.08 25.59
N SER A 48 19.53 -29.82 25.65
CA SER A 48 20.23 -28.96 24.68
C SER A 48 20.17 -29.52 23.26
N ALA A 49 20.42 -30.82 23.10
CA ALA A 49 20.33 -31.53 21.82
C ALA A 49 18.90 -31.48 21.24
N LYS A 50 17.91 -31.74 22.10
CA LYS A 50 16.48 -31.71 21.71
C LYS A 50 16.03 -30.29 21.30
N ARG A 51 16.46 -29.25 22.05
CA ARG A 51 16.19 -27.84 21.74
C ARG A 51 16.84 -27.45 20.41
N ARG A 52 18.09 -27.88 20.20
CA ARG A 52 18.82 -27.69 18.93
C ARG A 52 18.08 -28.33 17.76
N GLU A 53 17.68 -29.60 17.88
CA GLU A 53 16.93 -30.31 16.86
C GLU A 53 15.59 -29.63 16.56
N GLY A 54 14.87 -29.19 17.59
CA GLY A 54 13.65 -28.41 17.44
C GLY A 54 13.87 -27.14 16.62
N SER A 55 14.84 -26.31 17.00
CA SER A 55 15.14 -25.04 16.31
C SER A 55 15.72 -25.24 14.90
N GLN A 56 16.37 -26.37 14.63
CA GLN A 56 16.82 -26.71 13.26
C GLN A 56 15.67 -27.12 12.35
N ASN A 57 14.66 -27.82 12.85
CA ASN A 57 13.60 -28.41 12.05
C ASN A 57 12.33 -27.55 11.95
N ASP A 58 12.12 -26.63 12.88
CA ASP A 58 10.93 -25.78 12.99
C ASP A 58 11.35 -24.32 13.10
N PHE A 59 10.89 -23.52 12.13
CA PHE A 59 11.30 -22.11 12.06
C PHE A 59 10.74 -21.29 13.22
N LEU A 60 9.51 -21.58 13.67
CA LEU A 60 8.92 -20.83 14.78
C LEU A 60 9.63 -21.10 16.10
N THR A 61 10.06 -22.34 16.34
CA THR A 61 10.92 -22.71 17.47
C THR A 61 12.25 -21.95 17.42
N PHE A 62 12.86 -21.84 16.23
CA PHE A 62 14.06 -21.03 16.03
C PHE A 62 13.81 -19.54 16.37
N VAL A 63 12.68 -18.97 15.91
CA VAL A 63 12.30 -17.60 16.23
C VAL A 63 12.19 -17.38 17.74
N GLN A 64 11.51 -18.29 18.44
CA GLN A 64 11.34 -18.21 19.90
C GLN A 64 12.66 -18.30 20.67
N GLU A 65 13.61 -19.08 20.17
CA GLU A 65 14.95 -19.19 20.75
C GLU A 65 15.79 -17.91 20.51
N MET A 66 15.71 -17.34 19.30
CA MET A 66 16.52 -16.18 18.92
C MET A 66 15.93 -14.84 19.35
N TRP A 67 14.65 -14.78 19.69
CA TRP A 67 13.93 -13.55 20.01
C TRP A 67 13.16 -13.69 21.33
N THR A 68 13.81 -13.40 22.42
CA THR A 68 13.27 -13.57 23.79
C THR A 68 12.03 -12.72 24.10
N ALA A 69 11.86 -11.57 23.44
CA ALA A 69 10.69 -10.68 23.58
C ALA A 69 9.60 -10.94 22.53
N PHE A 70 9.64 -12.10 21.86
CA PHE A 70 8.69 -12.44 20.83
C PHE A 70 7.28 -12.66 21.40
N ILE A 71 6.32 -11.89 20.86
CA ILE A 71 4.89 -12.05 21.17
C ILE A 71 4.27 -12.86 20.03
N HIS A 72 3.89 -14.07 20.33
CA HIS A 72 3.33 -14.99 19.35
C HIS A 72 1.92 -14.56 18.90
N GLY A 73 1.62 -14.72 17.61
CA GLY A 73 0.30 -14.56 17.01
C GLY A 73 0.08 -15.61 15.93
N LYS A 74 -1.16 -15.92 15.57
CA LYS A 74 -1.51 -16.95 14.58
C LYS A 74 -0.88 -16.72 13.19
N HIS A 75 -0.71 -15.48 12.78
CA HIS A 75 -0.06 -15.13 11.51
C HIS A 75 1.40 -15.55 11.46
N HIS A 76 2.09 -15.59 12.59
CA HIS A 76 3.46 -16.09 12.67
C HIS A 76 3.58 -17.58 12.32
N GLU A 77 2.58 -18.39 12.71
CA GLU A 77 2.54 -19.82 12.32
C GLU A 77 2.37 -19.99 10.81
N ILE A 78 1.52 -19.16 10.21
CA ILE A 78 1.29 -19.15 8.76
C ILE A 78 2.58 -18.79 8.02
N MET A 79 3.25 -17.72 8.44
CA MET A 79 4.53 -17.28 7.86
C MET A 79 5.61 -18.34 8.04
N ALA A 80 5.75 -18.90 9.25
CA ALA A 80 6.76 -19.91 9.56
C ALA A 80 6.60 -21.14 8.66
N LYS A 81 5.40 -21.68 8.53
CA LYS A 81 5.11 -22.82 7.64
C LYS A 81 5.44 -22.52 6.16
N ALA A 82 5.15 -21.31 5.70
CA ALA A 82 5.48 -20.89 4.33
C ALA A 82 7.01 -20.79 4.13
N PHE A 83 7.73 -20.20 5.08
CA PHE A 83 9.18 -20.11 5.02
C PHE A 83 9.87 -21.49 5.11
N GLU A 84 9.35 -22.41 5.91
CA GLU A 84 9.84 -23.79 5.94
C GLU A 84 9.71 -24.48 4.58
N LYS A 85 8.57 -24.32 3.88
CA LYS A 85 8.41 -24.84 2.51
C LYS A 85 9.45 -24.21 1.57
N VAL A 86 9.73 -22.91 1.71
CA VAL A 86 10.75 -22.24 0.90
C VAL A 86 12.14 -22.82 1.17
N VAL A 87 12.51 -22.97 2.43
CA VAL A 87 13.83 -23.49 2.83
C VAL A 87 14.03 -24.94 2.42
N ARG A 88 13.00 -25.77 2.56
CA ARG A 88 13.00 -27.17 2.06
C ARG A 88 13.03 -27.28 0.54
N GLY A 89 12.70 -26.22 -0.16
CA GLY A 89 12.65 -26.16 -1.62
C GLY A 89 11.31 -26.62 -2.23
N ASP A 90 10.29 -26.83 -1.40
CA ASP A 90 8.94 -27.20 -1.83
C ASP A 90 8.18 -26.01 -2.44
N LEU A 91 8.54 -24.79 -2.04
CA LEU A 91 7.98 -23.54 -2.52
C LEU A 91 9.06 -22.63 -3.07
N LYS A 92 8.92 -22.17 -4.32
CA LYS A 92 9.94 -21.35 -4.99
C LYS A 92 9.56 -19.87 -5.09
N ARG A 93 8.29 -19.54 -5.00
CA ARG A 93 7.76 -18.19 -5.19
C ARG A 93 6.71 -17.92 -4.12
N LEU A 94 7.07 -17.06 -3.18
CA LEU A 94 6.21 -16.71 -2.04
C LEU A 94 6.04 -15.20 -1.97
N ILE A 95 4.81 -14.76 -1.84
CA ILE A 95 4.43 -13.38 -1.50
C ILE A 95 3.68 -13.41 -0.18
N ILE A 96 4.06 -12.54 0.76
CA ILE A 96 3.31 -12.28 1.98
C ILE A 96 3.01 -10.80 2.07
N ASN A 97 1.74 -10.47 1.97
CA ASN A 97 1.24 -9.12 2.16
C ASN A 97 0.63 -8.99 3.55
N MET A 98 1.09 -8.00 4.32
CA MET A 98 0.55 -7.76 5.65
C MET A 98 0.79 -6.32 6.12
N PRO A 99 0.04 -5.84 7.12
CA PRO A 99 0.08 -4.47 7.58
C PRO A 99 1.45 -4.03 8.11
N PRO A 100 1.69 -2.72 8.20
CA PRO A 100 2.85 -2.21 8.92
C PRO A 100 2.87 -2.69 10.37
N ARG A 101 4.07 -2.83 10.96
CA ARG A 101 4.27 -3.18 12.38
C ARG A 101 3.72 -4.55 12.84
N HIS A 102 3.53 -5.48 11.89
CA HIS A 102 3.13 -6.87 12.17
C HIS A 102 4.29 -7.87 11.97
N THR A 103 5.54 -7.43 12.11
CA THR A 103 6.76 -8.25 12.15
C THR A 103 7.20 -8.91 10.84
N LYS A 104 6.58 -8.59 9.68
CA LYS A 104 6.96 -9.19 8.39
C LYS A 104 8.47 -9.14 8.09
N SER A 105 9.07 -7.97 8.28
CA SER A 105 10.50 -7.74 8.02
C SER A 105 11.40 -8.45 9.03
N GLU A 106 11.00 -8.53 10.30
CA GLU A 106 11.77 -9.28 11.31
C GLU A 106 11.81 -10.78 10.99
N PHE A 107 10.69 -11.34 10.51
CA PHE A 107 10.62 -12.73 10.10
C PHE A 107 11.37 -12.99 8.79
N ALA A 108 11.10 -12.20 7.73
CA ALA A 108 11.60 -12.45 6.39
C ALA A 108 13.03 -11.94 6.16
N SER A 109 13.41 -10.78 6.74
CA SER A 109 14.67 -10.11 6.42
C SER A 109 15.73 -10.23 7.51
N TYR A 110 15.34 -10.72 8.70
CA TYR A 110 16.27 -10.93 9.81
C TYR A 110 16.39 -12.41 10.18
N LEU A 111 15.29 -13.09 10.55
CA LEU A 111 15.34 -14.45 11.08
C LEU A 111 15.44 -15.52 9.97
N LEU A 112 14.67 -15.39 8.89
CA LEU A 112 14.71 -16.33 7.77
C LEU A 112 16.10 -16.46 7.13
N PRO A 113 16.83 -15.37 6.77
CA PRO A 113 18.15 -15.51 6.18
C PRO A 113 19.16 -16.16 7.14
N ALA A 114 19.06 -15.90 8.44
CA ALA A 114 19.91 -16.55 9.42
C ALA A 114 19.63 -18.07 9.48
N TRP A 115 18.36 -18.45 9.57
CA TRP A 115 17.96 -19.86 9.60
C TRP A 115 18.31 -20.57 8.30
N PHE A 116 18.10 -19.94 7.14
CA PHE A 116 18.48 -20.49 5.83
C PHE A 116 19.98 -20.78 5.73
N LEU A 117 20.83 -19.84 6.18
CA LEU A 117 22.29 -20.04 6.21
C LEU A 117 22.73 -21.03 7.30
N GLY A 118 21.94 -21.17 8.36
CA GLY A 118 22.14 -22.24 9.34
C GLY A 118 21.96 -23.62 8.73
N GLN A 119 20.92 -23.79 7.90
CA GLN A 119 20.61 -25.04 7.19
C GLN A 119 21.56 -25.30 6.01
N TYR A 120 21.89 -24.25 5.26
CA TYR A 120 22.66 -24.31 4.01
C TYR A 120 23.78 -23.26 4.01
N PRO A 121 24.84 -23.45 4.76
CA PRO A 121 25.86 -22.41 4.96
C PRO A 121 26.71 -22.10 3.73
N GLU A 122 26.61 -22.87 2.64
CA GLU A 122 27.26 -22.64 1.35
C GLU A 122 26.39 -21.81 0.36
N LYS A 123 25.12 -21.59 0.69
CA LYS A 123 24.15 -20.93 -0.18
C LYS A 123 24.27 -19.40 -0.17
N LYS A 124 23.71 -18.76 -1.18
CA LYS A 124 23.80 -17.33 -1.40
C LYS A 124 22.44 -16.64 -1.25
N ILE A 125 22.44 -15.52 -0.53
CA ILE A 125 21.25 -14.69 -0.32
C ILE A 125 21.47 -13.32 -0.94
N ILE A 126 20.49 -12.84 -1.70
CA ILE A 126 20.33 -11.42 -2.03
C ILE A 126 19.14 -10.90 -1.22
N GLN A 127 19.40 -9.88 -0.39
CA GLN A 127 18.40 -9.17 0.41
C GLN A 127 18.17 -7.80 -0.19
N THR A 128 16.91 -7.44 -0.44
CA THR A 128 16.56 -6.11 -0.95
C THR A 128 15.52 -5.42 -0.08
N ALA A 129 15.58 -4.10 -0.01
CA ALA A 129 14.57 -3.23 0.57
C ALA A 129 14.49 -1.96 -0.29
N HIS A 130 13.49 -1.09 -0.08
CA HIS A 130 13.33 0.11 -0.88
C HIS A 130 14.57 1.03 -0.82
N THR A 131 15.31 1.08 0.30
CA THR A 131 16.60 1.78 0.38
C THR A 131 17.76 0.83 0.67
N ALA A 132 18.95 1.21 0.19
CA ALA A 132 20.18 0.48 0.50
C ALA A 132 20.50 0.51 2.01
N GLU A 133 20.18 1.59 2.71
CA GLU A 133 20.40 1.73 4.14
C GLU A 133 19.61 0.69 4.95
N LEU A 134 18.32 0.50 4.64
CA LEU A 134 17.48 -0.51 5.27
C LEU A 134 18.00 -1.93 4.99
N ALA A 135 18.30 -2.24 3.73
CA ALA A 135 18.83 -3.55 3.36
C ALA A 135 20.15 -3.87 4.08
N VAL A 136 21.06 -2.90 4.16
CA VAL A 136 22.33 -3.02 4.89
C VAL A 136 22.09 -3.13 6.40
N GLY A 137 21.08 -2.44 6.93
CA GLY A 137 20.63 -2.55 8.32
C GLY A 137 20.26 -3.98 8.68
N PHE A 138 19.42 -4.64 7.85
CA PHE A 138 19.11 -6.07 8.00
C PHE A 138 20.36 -6.94 7.87
N GLY A 139 21.20 -6.68 6.87
CA GLY A 139 22.47 -7.41 6.72
C GLY A 139 23.35 -7.39 7.97
N ARG A 140 23.38 -6.26 8.67
CA ARG A 140 24.09 -6.12 9.97
C ARG A 140 23.42 -6.95 11.05
N LYS A 141 22.08 -6.91 11.15
CA LYS A 141 21.33 -7.70 12.13
C LYS A 141 21.58 -9.20 11.92
N VAL A 142 21.43 -9.70 10.68
CA VAL A 142 21.66 -11.12 10.33
C VAL A 142 23.07 -11.54 10.63
N ARG A 143 24.08 -10.74 10.23
CA ARG A 143 25.50 -11.02 10.52
C ARG A 143 25.74 -11.14 12.02
N ASN A 144 25.18 -10.25 12.80
CA ASN A 144 25.37 -10.24 14.25
C ASN A 144 24.70 -11.47 14.88
N LEU A 145 23.50 -11.88 14.38
CA LEU A 145 22.82 -13.09 14.82
C LEU A 145 23.65 -14.34 14.54
N VAL A 146 24.17 -14.49 13.31
CA VAL A 146 25.03 -15.62 12.93
C VAL A 146 26.31 -15.68 13.78
N ASN A 147 26.75 -14.55 14.32
CA ASN A 147 27.91 -14.50 15.21
C ASN A 147 27.57 -14.69 16.72
N ASN A 148 26.28 -14.70 17.09
CA ASN A 148 25.82 -14.90 18.46
C ASN A 148 26.03 -16.35 18.92
N ASN A 149 26.20 -16.55 20.23
CA ASN A 149 26.35 -17.87 20.83
C ASN A 149 25.06 -18.68 20.70
N ASP A 150 23.89 -18.09 20.94
CA ASP A 150 22.59 -18.77 20.81
C ASP A 150 22.42 -19.37 19.41
N PHE A 151 22.79 -18.65 18.36
CA PHE A 151 22.78 -19.18 16.99
C PHE A 151 23.78 -20.33 16.80
N LYS A 152 25.01 -20.21 17.37
CA LYS A 152 26.04 -21.25 17.29
C LYS A 152 25.64 -22.51 18.06
N ASP A 153 24.87 -22.35 19.13
CA ASP A 153 24.31 -23.50 19.87
C ASP A 153 23.33 -24.29 19.01
N VAL A 154 22.55 -23.61 18.14
CA VAL A 154 21.65 -24.25 17.17
C VAL A 154 22.43 -24.77 15.97
N PHE A 155 23.35 -23.97 15.39
CA PHE A 155 24.11 -24.28 14.18
C PHE A 155 25.63 -24.25 14.44
N PRO A 156 26.21 -25.22 15.16
CA PRO A 156 27.59 -25.17 15.64
C PRO A 156 28.66 -25.16 14.54
N ASN A 157 28.31 -25.63 13.34
CA ASN A 157 29.23 -25.70 12.20
C ASN A 157 29.22 -24.44 11.32
N VAL A 158 28.38 -23.44 11.65
CA VAL A 158 28.19 -22.21 10.88
C VAL A 158 28.77 -21.03 11.63
N SER A 159 29.65 -20.29 10.97
CA SER A 159 30.25 -19.07 11.50
C SER A 159 30.54 -18.09 10.37
N LEU A 160 30.88 -16.85 10.71
CA LEU A 160 31.35 -15.87 9.72
C LEU A 160 32.77 -16.21 9.28
N GLN A 161 33.06 -15.93 8.00
CA GLN A 161 34.43 -15.95 7.49
C GLN A 161 35.26 -14.85 8.20
N ALA A 162 36.51 -15.14 8.54
CA ALA A 162 37.31 -14.31 9.44
C ALA A 162 37.52 -12.84 9.00
N ASP A 163 37.54 -12.58 7.68
CA ASP A 163 37.70 -11.27 7.06
C ASP A 163 36.39 -10.59 6.68
N SER A 164 35.25 -11.24 6.93
CA SER A 164 33.90 -10.82 6.50
C SER A 164 33.26 -9.85 7.50
N LYS A 165 33.65 -8.55 7.46
CA LYS A 165 33.23 -7.55 8.47
C LYS A 165 32.19 -6.55 7.98
N ALA A 166 31.94 -6.44 6.66
CA ALA A 166 31.01 -5.45 6.12
C ALA A 166 29.55 -5.78 6.48
N ALA A 167 28.73 -4.77 6.74
CA ALA A 167 27.34 -4.96 7.15
C ALA A 167 26.46 -5.46 6.00
N GLY A 168 26.65 -4.91 4.80
CA GLY A 168 25.81 -5.23 3.63
C GLY A 168 26.33 -6.39 2.78
N ARG A 169 27.56 -6.90 3.08
CA ARG A 169 28.14 -8.03 2.35
C ARG A 169 29.09 -8.81 3.23
N TRP A 170 28.81 -10.07 3.43
CA TRP A 170 29.62 -10.96 4.24
C TRP A 170 29.46 -12.42 3.79
N ASN A 171 30.38 -13.27 4.24
CA ASN A 171 30.45 -14.67 3.87
C ASN A 171 30.42 -15.56 5.11
N THR A 172 29.90 -16.77 4.95
CA THR A 172 30.03 -17.83 5.93
C THR A 172 31.38 -18.56 5.78
N ASN A 173 31.78 -19.30 6.81
CA ASN A 173 32.95 -20.18 6.78
C ASN A 173 32.84 -21.36 5.80
N LYS A 174 31.69 -21.56 5.17
CA LYS A 174 31.40 -22.61 4.20
C LYS A 174 31.26 -22.07 2.76
N GLY A 175 31.52 -20.76 2.54
CA GLY A 175 31.49 -20.14 1.24
C GLY A 175 30.13 -19.57 0.81
N GLY A 176 29.14 -19.59 1.68
CA GLY A 176 27.88 -18.87 1.45
C GLY A 176 28.09 -17.37 1.46
N GLU A 177 27.21 -16.63 0.80
CA GLU A 177 27.29 -15.18 0.68
C GLU A 177 25.94 -14.54 1.05
N TYR A 178 25.99 -13.47 1.86
CA TYR A 178 24.89 -12.55 2.06
C TYR A 178 25.22 -11.22 1.40
N PHE A 179 24.31 -10.71 0.57
CA PHE A 179 24.46 -9.45 -0.14
C PHE A 179 23.19 -8.61 -0.04
N ALA A 180 23.30 -7.41 0.55
CA ALA A 180 22.23 -6.45 0.74
C ALA A 180 22.28 -5.31 -0.27
N ILE A 181 21.13 -4.91 -0.83
CA ILE A 181 21.01 -3.85 -1.81
C ILE A 181 19.63 -3.17 -1.76
N GLY A 182 19.57 -1.88 -2.08
CA GLY A 182 18.31 -1.16 -2.27
C GLY A 182 17.69 -1.38 -3.65
N VAL A 183 16.40 -1.12 -3.77
CA VAL A 183 15.70 -1.06 -5.07
C VAL A 183 16.41 -0.08 -6.00
N GLY A 184 16.51 -0.42 -7.29
CA GLY A 184 17.28 0.34 -8.28
C GLY A 184 18.80 0.06 -8.27
N GLY A 185 19.31 -0.63 -7.24
CA GLY A 185 20.74 -0.96 -7.14
C GLY A 185 21.18 -2.05 -8.11
N ALA A 186 22.50 -2.07 -8.43
CA ALA A 186 23.07 -3.02 -9.37
C ALA A 186 23.41 -4.36 -8.71
N VAL A 187 22.90 -5.46 -9.25
CA VAL A 187 23.15 -6.83 -8.80
C VAL A 187 24.08 -7.63 -9.73
N THR A 188 24.78 -6.94 -10.61
CA THR A 188 25.67 -7.56 -11.60
C THR A 188 26.77 -8.38 -10.92
N GLY A 189 27.02 -9.59 -11.42
CA GLY A 189 28.03 -10.50 -10.86
C GLY A 189 27.64 -11.21 -9.56
N LYS A 190 26.39 -11.09 -9.11
CA LYS A 190 25.84 -11.80 -7.95
C LYS A 190 24.97 -12.97 -8.39
N GLY A 191 24.87 -13.96 -7.51
CA GLY A 191 23.92 -15.07 -7.65
C GLY A 191 23.16 -15.26 -6.34
N ALA A 192 21.93 -15.79 -6.39
CA ALA A 192 21.10 -16.05 -5.23
C ALA A 192 20.44 -17.41 -5.30
N ASP A 193 20.55 -18.17 -4.22
CA ASP A 193 19.71 -19.32 -3.93
C ASP A 193 18.40 -18.89 -3.26
N LEU A 194 18.47 -17.76 -2.52
CA LEU A 194 17.31 -17.10 -1.91
C LEU A 194 17.38 -15.60 -2.20
N LEU A 195 16.37 -15.08 -2.86
CA LEU A 195 16.13 -13.65 -3.04
C LEU A 195 15.01 -13.20 -2.11
N ILE A 196 15.29 -12.24 -1.24
CA ILE A 196 14.30 -11.63 -0.35
C ILE A 196 14.07 -10.19 -0.79
N ILE A 197 12.81 -9.82 -0.98
CA ILE A 197 12.38 -8.47 -1.33
C ILE A 197 11.45 -7.99 -0.22
N ASP A 198 11.90 -7.02 0.55
CA ASP A 198 11.19 -6.49 1.72
C ASP A 198 10.80 -5.03 1.48
N ASP A 199 9.49 -4.77 1.55
CA ASP A 199 8.89 -3.45 1.33
C ASP A 199 9.60 -2.67 0.21
N PRO A 200 9.47 -3.10 -1.07
CA PRO A 200 10.20 -2.52 -2.19
C PRO A 200 9.73 -1.12 -2.57
N HIS A 201 8.61 -0.65 -2.02
CA HIS A 201 8.02 0.66 -2.23
C HIS A 201 8.11 1.50 -0.96
N SER A 202 8.39 2.79 -1.14
CA SER A 202 8.38 3.77 -0.04
C SER A 202 6.99 4.36 0.18
N GLU A 203 6.80 4.97 1.35
CA GLU A 203 5.58 5.73 1.66
C GLU A 203 5.34 6.88 0.67
N GLN A 204 6.42 7.52 0.19
CA GLN A 204 6.34 8.60 -0.80
C GLN A 204 5.90 8.09 -2.17
N GLU A 205 6.40 6.92 -2.58
CA GLU A 205 5.96 6.26 -3.82
C GLU A 205 4.51 5.79 -3.71
N GLY A 206 4.13 5.22 -2.56
CA GLY A 206 2.75 4.80 -2.30
C GLY A 206 1.74 5.94 -2.22
N ALA A 207 2.19 7.14 -1.85
CA ALA A 207 1.38 8.35 -1.86
C ALA A 207 1.40 9.07 -3.22
N SER A 208 2.25 8.64 -4.15
CA SER A 208 2.38 9.27 -5.47
C SER A 208 1.22 8.89 -6.39
N ALA A 209 0.71 9.90 -7.09
CA ALA A 209 -0.21 9.70 -8.20
C ALA A 209 0.45 9.08 -9.46
N ASP A 210 1.79 9.11 -9.53
CA ASP A 210 2.52 8.58 -10.67
C ASP A 210 2.68 7.06 -10.57
N VAL A 211 1.82 6.33 -11.26
CA VAL A 211 1.85 4.87 -11.38
C VAL A 211 3.18 4.35 -11.96
N ASN A 212 3.96 5.21 -12.64
CA ASN A 212 5.25 4.82 -13.21
C ASN A 212 6.30 4.47 -12.15
N VAL A 213 6.14 4.92 -10.90
CA VAL A 213 7.05 4.53 -9.81
C VAL A 213 6.97 3.02 -9.55
N PHE A 214 5.78 2.44 -9.61
CA PHE A 214 5.58 0.99 -9.46
C PHE A 214 6.13 0.21 -10.66
N ASN A 215 5.96 0.73 -11.88
CA ASN A 215 6.52 0.14 -13.09
C ASN A 215 8.05 0.08 -13.04
N LYS A 216 8.72 1.12 -12.54
CA LYS A 216 10.19 1.16 -12.37
C LYS A 216 10.69 0.06 -11.42
N THR A 217 9.97 -0.17 -10.32
CA THR A 217 10.31 -1.25 -9.37
C THR A 217 10.13 -2.63 -10.00
N TYR A 218 9.06 -2.84 -10.75
CA TYR A 218 8.84 -4.09 -11.49
C TYR A 218 9.90 -4.32 -12.59
N GLU A 219 10.25 -3.27 -13.34
CA GLU A 219 11.31 -3.32 -14.36
C GLU A 219 12.65 -3.66 -13.72
N TRP A 220 13.03 -3.02 -12.62
CA TRP A 220 14.23 -3.34 -11.87
C TRP A 220 14.22 -4.80 -11.39
N TYR A 221 13.10 -5.27 -10.84
CA TYR A 221 12.95 -6.66 -10.40
C TYR A 221 13.21 -7.64 -11.55
N THR A 222 12.58 -7.43 -12.71
CA THR A 222 12.65 -8.35 -13.84
C THR A 222 13.99 -8.30 -14.58
N SER A 223 14.59 -7.11 -14.70
CA SER A 223 15.87 -6.90 -15.40
C SER A 223 17.11 -7.22 -14.55
N GLY A 224 17.00 -7.15 -13.24
CA GLY A 224 18.10 -7.31 -12.29
C GLY A 224 17.96 -8.56 -11.39
N PRO A 225 17.36 -8.44 -10.21
CA PRO A 225 17.38 -9.49 -9.17
C PRO A 225 16.81 -10.83 -9.63
N ARG A 226 15.70 -10.82 -10.38
CA ARG A 226 15.07 -12.06 -10.90
C ARG A 226 16.05 -12.89 -11.75
N GLN A 227 16.91 -12.23 -12.52
CA GLN A 227 17.90 -12.89 -13.38
C GLN A 227 19.13 -13.41 -12.62
N ARG A 228 19.22 -13.15 -11.32
CA ARG A 228 20.36 -13.58 -10.47
C ARG A 228 20.08 -14.88 -9.73
N LEU A 229 18.89 -15.44 -9.86
CA LEU A 229 18.60 -16.71 -9.23
C LEU A 229 19.43 -17.85 -9.81
N GLN A 230 19.97 -18.63 -8.90
CA GLN A 230 20.57 -19.92 -9.22
C GLN A 230 19.46 -20.93 -9.62
N PRO A 231 19.82 -22.00 -10.35
CA PRO A 231 18.87 -23.09 -10.56
C PRO A 231 18.22 -23.54 -9.24
N ASN A 232 16.91 -23.67 -9.23
CA ASN A 232 16.10 -23.96 -8.04
C ASN A 232 16.08 -22.87 -6.95
N GLY A 233 16.59 -21.68 -7.19
CA GLY A 233 16.52 -20.56 -6.27
C GLY A 233 15.10 -20.11 -6.01
N ALA A 234 14.84 -19.68 -4.78
CA ALA A 234 13.55 -19.18 -4.33
C ALA A 234 13.50 -17.64 -4.25
N ILE A 235 12.29 -17.08 -4.38
CA ILE A 235 12.01 -15.67 -4.14
C ILE A 235 10.95 -15.57 -3.05
N VAL A 236 11.23 -14.75 -2.06
CA VAL A 236 10.29 -14.33 -1.01
C VAL A 236 10.09 -12.82 -1.13
N VAL A 237 8.85 -12.40 -1.34
CA VAL A 237 8.45 -10.99 -1.30
C VAL A 237 7.60 -10.81 -0.04
N VAL A 238 7.99 -9.89 0.81
CA VAL A 238 7.15 -9.45 1.94
C VAL A 238 6.95 -7.95 1.83
N MET A 239 5.70 -7.52 1.84
CA MET A 239 5.41 -6.10 1.70
C MET A 239 4.03 -5.73 2.25
N THR A 240 3.87 -4.45 2.51
CA THR A 240 2.57 -3.82 2.64
C THR A 240 2.06 -3.47 1.24
N ARG A 241 0.77 -3.68 0.97
CA ARG A 241 0.16 -3.28 -0.30
C ARG A 241 -0.01 -1.77 -0.36
N TRP A 242 0.24 -1.20 -1.53
CA TRP A 242 0.10 0.24 -1.77
C TRP A 242 -0.87 0.56 -2.89
N HIS A 243 -0.83 -0.24 -3.95
CA HIS A 243 -1.58 -0.01 -5.16
C HIS A 243 -1.76 -1.33 -5.91
N GLN A 244 -2.76 -1.44 -6.81
CA GLN A 244 -2.94 -2.64 -7.65
C GLN A 244 -1.73 -2.93 -8.54
N ARG A 245 -1.01 -1.90 -8.95
CA ARG A 245 0.20 -2.00 -9.78
C ARG A 245 1.50 -1.98 -8.98
N ASP A 246 1.46 -2.19 -7.68
CA ASP A 246 2.66 -2.43 -6.88
C ASP A 246 3.35 -3.75 -7.29
N LEU A 247 4.51 -4.06 -6.73
CA LEU A 247 5.27 -5.24 -7.14
C LEU A 247 4.43 -6.52 -7.03
N THR A 248 3.68 -6.72 -5.94
CA THR A 248 2.76 -7.87 -5.79
C THR A 248 1.76 -7.93 -6.93
N GLY A 249 1.05 -6.82 -7.19
CA GLY A 249 0.03 -6.78 -8.23
C GLY A 249 0.58 -7.12 -9.61
N GLN A 250 1.75 -6.56 -9.96
CA GLN A 250 2.35 -6.82 -11.28
C GLN A 250 2.90 -8.24 -11.44
N VAL A 251 3.50 -8.86 -10.41
CA VAL A 251 3.99 -10.25 -10.53
C VAL A 251 2.83 -11.25 -10.56
N VAL A 252 1.74 -11.00 -9.81
CA VAL A 252 0.53 -11.81 -9.84
C VAL A 252 -0.18 -11.69 -11.19
N ASP A 253 -0.35 -10.47 -11.71
CA ASP A 253 -0.93 -10.22 -13.02
C ASP A 253 -0.13 -10.92 -14.14
N ALA A 254 1.21 -10.84 -14.08
CA ALA A 254 2.08 -11.54 -15.02
C ALA A 254 1.91 -13.07 -14.93
N SER A 255 1.72 -13.64 -13.74
CA SER A 255 1.52 -15.07 -13.54
C SER A 255 0.19 -15.57 -14.14
N ILE A 256 -0.83 -14.71 -14.12
CA ILE A 256 -2.17 -15.02 -14.68
C ILE A 256 -2.16 -14.86 -16.22
N LYS A 257 -1.61 -13.75 -16.72
CA LYS A 257 -1.71 -13.37 -18.14
C LYS A 257 -0.69 -14.07 -19.04
N ARG A 258 0.45 -14.48 -18.50
CA ARG A 258 1.55 -15.02 -19.31
C ARG A 258 1.74 -16.51 -19.02
N GLY A 259 1.35 -17.38 -19.95
CA GLY A 259 1.59 -18.82 -19.86
C GLY A 259 3.10 -19.10 -19.67
N GLY A 260 3.44 -19.92 -18.67
CA GLY A 260 4.81 -20.25 -18.32
C GLY A 260 5.53 -19.26 -17.40
N ALA A 261 4.86 -18.18 -16.95
CA ALA A 261 5.39 -17.31 -15.89
C ALA A 261 5.47 -18.05 -14.54
N ASP A 262 6.30 -17.52 -13.63
CA ASP A 262 6.40 -18.03 -12.27
C ASP A 262 5.02 -18.06 -11.59
N GLN A 263 4.69 -19.15 -10.95
CA GLN A 263 3.47 -19.28 -10.16
C GLN A 263 3.78 -18.96 -8.70
N TRP A 264 2.98 -18.11 -8.08
CA TRP A 264 3.20 -17.58 -6.75
C TRP A 264 2.19 -18.11 -5.75
N GLU A 265 2.66 -18.57 -4.59
CA GLU A 265 1.82 -18.69 -3.40
C GLU A 265 1.72 -17.30 -2.78
N VAL A 266 0.51 -16.76 -2.69
CA VAL A 266 0.23 -15.42 -2.14
C VAL A 266 -0.53 -15.60 -0.83
N ILE A 267 0.02 -15.02 0.23
CA ILE A 267 -0.56 -14.99 1.57
C ILE A 267 -0.90 -13.54 1.89
N GLU A 268 -2.18 -13.24 2.01
CA GLU A 268 -2.69 -11.92 2.38
C GLU A 268 -3.23 -11.96 3.80
N LEU A 269 -2.67 -11.12 4.66
CA LEU A 269 -2.96 -11.06 6.09
C LEU A 269 -3.48 -9.66 6.44
N PRO A 270 -4.79 -9.44 6.45
CA PRO A 270 -5.38 -8.15 6.80
C PRO A 270 -5.27 -7.87 8.31
N ALA A 271 -5.17 -6.59 8.71
CA ALA A 271 -5.09 -6.18 10.10
C ALA A 271 -6.31 -6.58 10.92
N ILE A 272 -7.50 -6.47 10.31
CA ILE A 272 -8.78 -6.98 10.85
C ILE A 272 -9.24 -8.11 9.95
N LEU A 273 -9.38 -9.28 10.55
CA LEU A 273 -9.82 -10.49 9.85
C LEU A 273 -11.30 -10.40 9.44
N PRO A 274 -11.76 -11.21 8.47
CA PRO A 274 -13.19 -11.29 8.14
C PRO A 274 -14.08 -11.69 9.33
N SER A 275 -13.51 -12.29 10.39
CA SER A 275 -14.19 -12.57 11.65
C SER A 275 -14.47 -11.33 12.50
N GLY A 276 -13.89 -10.17 12.15
CA GLY A 276 -13.90 -8.95 12.95
C GLY A 276 -12.86 -8.90 14.06
N GLU A 277 -11.98 -9.91 14.16
CA GLU A 277 -10.91 -9.94 15.15
C GLU A 277 -9.62 -9.31 14.59
N ALA A 278 -8.80 -8.71 15.46
CA ALA A 278 -7.46 -8.27 15.06
C ALA A 278 -6.58 -9.47 14.67
N LEU A 279 -5.79 -9.33 13.58
CA LEU A 279 -4.83 -10.35 13.12
C LEU A 279 -3.86 -10.78 14.23
N TRP A 280 -3.47 -9.84 15.08
CA TRP A 280 -2.53 -10.04 16.18
C TRP A 280 -3.06 -9.41 17.47
N SER A 281 -4.11 -10.02 18.03
CA SER A 281 -4.83 -9.55 19.22
C SER A 281 -3.98 -9.48 20.49
N GLU A 282 -2.88 -10.23 20.54
CA GLU A 282 -1.91 -10.24 21.64
C GLU A 282 -1.09 -8.93 21.69
N PHE A 283 -0.97 -8.22 20.57
CA PHE A 283 -0.20 -6.99 20.45
C PHE A 283 -1.07 -5.78 20.07
N TRP A 284 -1.91 -5.90 19.03
CA TRP A 284 -2.82 -4.86 18.57
C TRP A 284 -4.24 -5.08 19.12
N LYS A 285 -4.76 -4.12 19.88
CA LYS A 285 -6.17 -4.14 20.29
C LYS A 285 -7.06 -3.70 19.15
N LEU A 286 -8.25 -4.28 19.05
CA LEU A 286 -9.20 -3.94 17.99
C LEU A 286 -9.57 -2.46 18.03
N GLU A 287 -9.75 -1.88 19.23
CA GLU A 287 -10.07 -0.47 19.42
C GLU A 287 -8.99 0.46 18.89
N GLU A 288 -7.71 0.07 18.99
CA GLU A 288 -6.58 0.84 18.44
C GLU A 288 -6.56 0.79 16.90
N LEU A 289 -6.90 -0.35 16.31
CA LEU A 289 -7.02 -0.50 14.86
C LEU A 289 -8.23 0.26 14.31
N GLU A 290 -9.35 0.26 15.00
CA GLU A 290 -10.56 1.02 14.62
C GLU A 290 -10.32 2.54 14.75
N ALA A 291 -9.63 2.99 15.78
CA ALA A 291 -9.24 4.39 15.91
C ALA A 291 -8.33 4.82 14.74
N LEU A 292 -7.33 3.99 14.40
CA LEU A 292 -6.45 4.25 13.27
C LEU A 292 -7.21 4.23 11.93
N ARG A 293 -8.20 3.35 11.79
CA ARG A 293 -9.08 3.31 10.61
C ARG A 293 -9.88 4.60 10.45
N ALA A 294 -10.36 5.18 11.55
CA ALA A 294 -11.11 6.43 11.52
C ALA A 294 -10.24 7.65 11.12
N GLU A 295 -8.94 7.62 11.42
CA GLU A 295 -7.99 8.69 11.07
C GLU A 295 -7.45 8.60 9.64
N LEU A 296 -7.43 7.39 9.05
CA LEU A 296 -6.84 7.18 7.73
C LEU A 296 -7.89 7.33 6.61
N PRO A 297 -7.51 7.91 5.46
CA PRO A 297 -8.31 7.78 4.25
C PRO A 297 -8.66 6.32 3.98
N ASN A 298 -9.91 6.04 3.58
CA ASN A 298 -10.37 4.66 3.36
C ASN A 298 -9.47 3.87 2.39
N SER A 299 -9.00 4.52 1.33
CA SER A 299 -8.05 3.93 0.38
C SER A 299 -6.77 3.42 1.05
N LYS A 300 -6.15 4.22 1.92
CA LYS A 300 -4.95 3.82 2.67
C LYS A 300 -5.24 2.68 3.66
N TRP A 301 -6.39 2.73 4.33
CA TRP A 301 -6.79 1.65 5.22
C TRP A 301 -6.93 0.32 4.47
N GLN A 302 -7.69 0.33 3.37
CA GLN A 302 -7.91 -0.89 2.58
C GLN A 302 -6.59 -1.43 2.02
N SER A 303 -5.79 -0.61 1.34
CA SER A 303 -4.54 -1.08 0.75
C SER A 303 -3.53 -1.55 1.79
N GLN A 304 -3.20 -0.70 2.77
CA GLN A 304 -2.08 -0.95 3.67
C GLN A 304 -2.44 -1.84 4.86
N TYR A 305 -3.68 -1.74 5.36
CA TYR A 305 -4.12 -2.51 6.53
C TYR A 305 -4.97 -3.72 6.17
N GLN A 306 -5.78 -3.66 5.12
CA GLN A 306 -6.56 -4.81 4.67
C GLN A 306 -5.93 -5.59 3.53
N GLN A 307 -4.83 -5.11 2.98
CA GLN A 307 -4.06 -5.71 1.87
C GLN A 307 -4.87 -5.85 0.57
N ASP A 308 -5.93 -5.07 0.44
CA ASP A 308 -6.85 -5.08 -0.70
C ASP A 308 -6.87 -3.72 -1.42
N PRO A 309 -5.86 -3.40 -2.25
CA PRO A 309 -5.92 -2.23 -3.11
C PRO A 309 -6.89 -2.50 -4.26
N THR A 310 -8.16 -2.17 -4.06
CA THR A 310 -9.20 -2.38 -5.08
C THR A 310 -9.09 -1.39 -6.24
N SER A 311 -9.62 -1.74 -7.43
CA SER A 311 -9.64 -0.83 -8.59
C SER A 311 -10.49 0.41 -8.35
N GLU A 312 -11.47 0.30 -7.46
CA GLU A 312 -12.28 1.43 -7.02
C GLU A 312 -11.51 2.38 -6.10
N GLU A 313 -10.41 1.94 -5.47
CA GLU A 313 -9.52 2.77 -4.68
C GLU A 313 -8.58 3.64 -5.51
N GLY A 314 -8.42 3.34 -6.79
CA GLY A 314 -7.82 4.26 -7.76
C GLY A 314 -8.79 5.35 -8.18
N ALA A 315 -10.09 5.10 -8.09
CA ALA A 315 -11.13 6.08 -8.42
C ALA A 315 -11.35 7.01 -7.21
N LEU A 316 -11.00 8.28 -7.37
CA LEU A 316 -11.26 9.30 -6.36
C LEU A 316 -12.75 9.59 -6.22
N VAL A 317 -13.53 9.23 -7.24
CA VAL A 317 -15.00 9.34 -7.28
C VAL A 317 -15.56 8.00 -7.76
N LYS A 318 -16.35 7.35 -6.91
CA LYS A 318 -16.94 6.06 -7.23
C LYS A 318 -18.18 6.23 -8.10
N ARG A 319 -18.41 5.27 -9.01
CA ARG A 319 -19.63 5.23 -9.85
C ARG A 319 -20.91 5.23 -9.00
N GLU A 320 -20.94 4.50 -7.91
CA GLU A 320 -22.07 4.35 -7.01
C GLU A 320 -22.45 5.64 -6.25
N TRP A 321 -21.57 6.65 -6.23
CA TRP A 321 -21.86 7.94 -5.57
C TRP A 321 -22.67 8.88 -6.46
N TRP A 322 -22.73 8.61 -7.76
CA TRP A 322 -23.56 9.38 -8.68
C TRP A 322 -25.04 9.06 -8.48
N GLN A 323 -25.87 10.09 -8.42
CA GLN A 323 -27.31 9.94 -8.37
C GLN A 323 -27.87 9.97 -9.80
N THR A 324 -28.87 9.13 -10.08
CA THR A 324 -29.48 9.05 -11.40
C THR A 324 -30.70 9.97 -11.49
N TRP A 325 -30.73 10.78 -12.54
CA TRP A 325 -31.90 11.58 -12.91
C TRP A 325 -32.71 10.86 -13.98
N ASP A 326 -33.85 10.31 -13.58
CA ASP A 326 -34.70 9.46 -14.41
C ASP A 326 -35.77 10.22 -15.22
N GLN A 327 -35.90 11.55 -15.00
CA GLN A 327 -36.86 12.37 -15.71
C GLN A 327 -36.30 12.79 -17.06
N ARG A 328 -37.23 12.96 -18.06
CA ARG A 328 -36.87 13.33 -19.42
C ARG A 328 -36.23 14.71 -19.52
N ASP A 329 -36.78 15.68 -18.77
CA ASP A 329 -36.32 17.06 -18.77
C ASP A 329 -35.47 17.32 -17.51
N PRO A 330 -34.40 18.10 -17.58
CA PRO A 330 -33.60 18.46 -16.41
C PRO A 330 -34.43 19.31 -15.42
N PRO A 331 -34.07 19.33 -14.14
CA PRO A 331 -34.74 20.21 -13.19
C PRO A 331 -34.46 21.69 -13.51
N ASP A 332 -35.34 22.55 -13.00
CA ASP A 332 -35.09 24.01 -13.04
C ASP A 332 -33.86 24.32 -12.17
N CYS A 333 -32.82 24.88 -12.78
CA CYS A 333 -31.56 25.20 -12.10
C CYS A 333 -31.52 26.69 -11.75
N GLU A 334 -31.17 26.98 -10.50
CA GLU A 334 -31.00 28.37 -10.03
C GLU A 334 -29.73 29.03 -10.58
N PHE A 335 -28.67 28.24 -10.79
CA PHE A 335 -27.39 28.69 -11.29
C PHE A 335 -26.76 27.65 -12.20
N VAL A 336 -26.28 28.06 -13.37
CA VAL A 336 -25.67 27.18 -14.37
C VAL A 336 -24.22 27.59 -14.62
N ILE A 337 -23.30 26.63 -14.52
CA ILE A 337 -21.88 26.82 -14.88
C ILE A 337 -21.56 25.96 -16.09
N GLN A 338 -20.90 26.58 -17.07
CA GLN A 338 -20.28 25.87 -18.18
C GLN A 338 -18.76 26.02 -18.10
N SER A 339 -18.05 24.90 -18.18
CA SER A 339 -16.60 24.85 -18.03
C SER A 339 -15.93 24.21 -19.21
N TRP A 340 -14.83 24.80 -19.68
CA TRP A 340 -14.02 24.33 -20.80
C TRP A 340 -12.60 24.01 -20.36
N ASP A 341 -12.15 22.78 -20.65
CA ASP A 341 -10.74 22.41 -20.73
C ASP A 341 -10.35 22.32 -22.21
N THR A 342 -9.27 23.00 -22.62
CA THR A 342 -8.96 23.20 -24.04
C THR A 342 -7.55 22.76 -24.39
N ALA A 343 -7.41 21.97 -25.45
CA ALA A 343 -6.14 21.48 -25.96
C ALA A 343 -5.74 22.17 -27.28
N PHE A 344 -4.41 22.27 -27.53
CA PHE A 344 -3.85 22.81 -28.77
C PHE A 344 -3.53 21.67 -29.75
N MET A 345 -4.13 21.65 -30.92
CA MET A 345 -3.75 20.74 -31.99
C MET A 345 -2.45 21.18 -32.66
N LYS A 346 -1.31 20.60 -32.27
CA LYS A 346 -0.05 20.71 -33.04
C LYS A 346 0.36 19.39 -33.74
N ASN A 347 -0.19 18.24 -33.35
CA ASN A 347 0.14 16.92 -33.93
C ASN A 347 -1.08 15.98 -33.86
N GLN A 348 -1.07 14.89 -34.65
CA GLN A 348 -2.10 13.83 -34.69
C GLN A 348 -2.34 13.08 -33.35
N ARG A 349 -1.60 13.42 -32.29
CA ARG A 349 -1.74 12.90 -30.90
C ARG A 349 -2.21 13.98 -29.93
N ALA A 350 -2.87 15.04 -30.41
CA ALA A 350 -3.34 16.12 -29.53
C ALA A 350 -4.48 15.64 -28.61
N ASP A 351 -4.49 16.17 -27.39
CA ASP A 351 -5.54 15.96 -26.41
C ASP A 351 -6.89 16.53 -26.89
N TYR A 352 -7.98 16.11 -26.25
CA TYR A 352 -9.31 16.59 -26.58
C TYR A 352 -9.57 17.96 -25.96
N SER A 353 -10.46 18.74 -26.57
CA SER A 353 -11.13 19.84 -25.89
C SER A 353 -12.45 19.34 -25.32
N ALA A 354 -12.67 19.56 -24.03
CA ALA A 354 -13.84 19.11 -23.29
C ALA A 354 -14.63 20.28 -22.72
N CYS A 355 -15.94 20.11 -22.69
CA CYS A 355 -16.87 21.06 -22.08
C CYS A 355 -17.88 20.30 -21.24
N THR A 356 -18.10 20.72 -20.01
CA THR A 356 -19.19 20.24 -19.17
C THR A 356 -20.07 21.39 -18.70
N THR A 357 -21.39 21.14 -18.63
CA THR A 357 -22.38 22.12 -18.17
C THR A 357 -23.08 21.55 -16.94
N TRP A 358 -23.11 22.29 -15.88
CA TRP A 358 -23.61 21.88 -14.57
C TRP A 358 -24.62 22.88 -14.04
N GLY A 359 -25.66 22.40 -13.34
CA GLY A 359 -26.65 23.26 -12.74
C GLY A 359 -26.89 22.94 -11.27
N VAL A 360 -27.18 23.96 -10.46
CA VAL A 360 -27.64 23.79 -9.06
C VAL A 360 -29.17 23.81 -9.06
N PHE A 361 -29.77 22.81 -8.42
CA PHE A 361 -31.22 22.71 -8.22
C PHE A 361 -31.53 22.29 -6.79
N TYR A 362 -32.77 22.48 -6.35
CA TYR A 362 -33.20 22.13 -5.01
C TYR A 362 -34.12 20.90 -5.04
N LYS A 363 -33.86 19.99 -4.13
CA LYS A 363 -34.66 18.79 -3.93
C LYS A 363 -34.98 18.62 -2.45
N GLU A 364 -36.19 18.14 -2.12
CA GLU A 364 -36.53 17.77 -0.74
C GLU A 364 -35.69 16.57 -0.30
N ASP A 365 -35.07 16.68 0.88
CA ASP A 365 -34.40 15.59 1.56
C ASP A 365 -35.40 14.68 2.30
N ASP A 366 -34.89 13.67 3.00
CA ASP A 366 -35.69 12.70 3.75
C ASP A 366 -36.45 13.36 4.92
N GLU A 367 -36.08 14.55 5.34
CA GLU A 367 -36.70 15.35 6.40
C GLU A 367 -37.69 16.36 5.85
N GLY A 368 -37.86 16.43 4.51
CA GLY A 368 -38.73 17.36 3.81
C GLY A 368 -38.20 18.78 3.73
N MET A 369 -36.88 18.96 3.91
CA MET A 369 -36.20 20.25 3.73
C MET A 369 -35.63 20.35 2.31
N LEU A 370 -35.71 21.54 1.71
CA LEU A 370 -35.11 21.79 0.41
C LEU A 370 -33.60 21.91 0.56
N ALA A 371 -32.88 20.91 0.01
CA ALA A 371 -31.43 20.87 0.00
C ALA A 371 -30.88 21.13 -1.44
N PRO A 372 -29.76 21.88 -1.57
CA PRO A 372 -29.16 22.13 -2.87
C PRO A 372 -28.46 20.86 -3.39
N ASN A 373 -28.66 20.58 -4.69
CA ASN A 373 -28.06 19.48 -5.42
C ASN A 373 -27.44 19.99 -6.72
N ILE A 374 -26.53 19.25 -7.31
CA ILE A 374 -25.87 19.57 -8.57
C ILE A 374 -26.25 18.53 -9.63
N ILE A 375 -26.57 18.96 -10.84
CA ILE A 375 -26.86 18.07 -11.95
C ILE A 375 -25.96 18.38 -13.16
N LEU A 376 -25.46 17.30 -13.79
CA LEU A 376 -24.79 17.38 -15.09
C LEU A 376 -25.85 17.57 -16.19
N LEU A 377 -25.82 18.70 -16.86
CA LEU A 377 -26.77 19.08 -17.90
C LEU A 377 -26.30 18.72 -19.30
N ASP A 378 -24.97 18.74 -19.54
CA ASP A 378 -24.36 18.42 -20.84
C ASP A 378 -22.87 18.09 -20.67
N ALA A 379 -22.37 17.26 -21.56
CA ALA A 379 -20.96 17.03 -21.75
C ALA A 379 -20.61 16.92 -23.24
N TYR A 380 -19.51 17.51 -23.62
CA TYR A 380 -19.00 17.49 -24.98
C TYR A 380 -17.49 17.30 -24.97
N LYS A 381 -16.98 16.39 -25.79
CA LYS A 381 -15.56 16.10 -25.95
C LYS A 381 -15.24 15.88 -27.42
N SER A 382 -14.28 16.60 -27.95
CA SER A 382 -13.85 16.44 -29.35
C SER A 382 -12.45 17.04 -29.58
N ARG A 383 -11.80 16.54 -30.63
CA ARG A 383 -10.59 17.16 -31.18
C ARG A 383 -11.00 18.24 -32.16
N LEU A 384 -10.75 19.50 -31.80
CA LEU A 384 -11.19 20.65 -32.58
C LEU A 384 -9.99 21.53 -32.95
N GLU A 385 -9.99 22.07 -34.16
CA GLU A 385 -9.15 23.20 -34.50
C GLU A 385 -9.72 24.48 -33.86
N PHE A 386 -8.87 25.48 -33.65
CA PHE A 386 -9.26 26.69 -32.92
C PHE A 386 -10.51 27.41 -33.49
N PRO A 387 -10.69 27.55 -34.83
CA PRO A 387 -11.92 28.14 -35.38
C PRO A 387 -13.18 27.34 -35.04
N GLU A 388 -13.08 26.00 -35.04
CA GLU A 388 -14.19 25.12 -34.69
C GLU A 388 -14.49 25.16 -33.18
N LEU A 389 -13.45 25.21 -32.37
CA LEU A 389 -13.55 25.35 -30.91
C LEU A 389 -14.32 26.64 -30.54
N LYS A 390 -13.97 27.77 -31.18
CA LYS A 390 -14.65 29.06 -30.97
C LYS A 390 -16.14 28.98 -31.31
N ILE A 391 -16.48 28.39 -32.46
CA ILE A 391 -17.87 28.22 -32.91
C ILE A 391 -18.61 27.35 -31.89
N LYS A 392 -18.04 26.21 -31.53
CA LYS A 392 -18.65 25.26 -30.60
C LYS A 392 -18.86 25.86 -29.21
N ALA A 393 -17.91 26.61 -28.71
CA ALA A 393 -18.05 27.31 -27.41
C ALA A 393 -19.20 28.32 -27.44
N ALA A 394 -19.31 29.11 -28.50
CA ALA A 394 -20.43 30.04 -28.68
C ALA A 394 -21.79 29.33 -28.82
N GLU A 395 -21.87 28.22 -29.56
CA GLU A 395 -23.07 27.39 -29.67
C GLU A 395 -23.53 26.84 -28.31
N LYS A 396 -22.60 26.24 -27.54
CA LYS A 396 -22.90 25.68 -26.23
C LYS A 396 -23.33 26.77 -25.23
N HIS A 397 -22.67 27.93 -25.25
CA HIS A 397 -23.09 29.09 -24.47
C HIS A 397 -24.52 29.56 -24.82
N ALA A 398 -24.82 29.68 -26.10
CA ALA A 398 -26.16 30.09 -26.56
C ALA A 398 -27.27 29.08 -26.20
N GLN A 399 -26.92 27.77 -26.19
CA GLN A 399 -27.82 26.69 -25.84
C GLN A 399 -28.21 26.68 -24.37
N TYR A 400 -27.23 26.78 -23.48
CA TYR A 400 -27.44 26.63 -22.03
C TYR A 400 -27.53 27.96 -21.28
N LYS A 401 -27.09 29.07 -21.88
CA LYS A 401 -27.06 30.43 -21.28
C LYS A 401 -26.53 30.43 -19.85
N PRO A 402 -25.31 29.90 -19.64
CA PRO A 402 -24.78 29.73 -18.29
C PRO A 402 -24.59 31.09 -17.61
N ASP A 403 -24.80 31.12 -16.29
CA ASP A 403 -24.52 32.30 -15.43
C ASP A 403 -23.01 32.52 -15.30
N ALA A 404 -22.22 31.48 -15.42
CA ALA A 404 -20.76 31.56 -15.46
C ALA A 404 -20.19 30.64 -16.54
N LEU A 405 -19.34 31.21 -17.40
CA LEU A 405 -18.53 30.46 -18.36
C LEU A 405 -17.08 30.47 -17.90
N ILE A 406 -16.53 29.31 -17.59
CA ILE A 406 -15.15 29.11 -17.10
C ILE A 406 -14.31 28.53 -18.23
N VAL A 407 -13.10 29.05 -18.43
CA VAL A 407 -12.13 28.52 -19.40
C VAL A 407 -10.76 28.45 -18.73
N GLU A 408 -10.08 27.29 -18.81
CA GLU A 408 -8.72 27.17 -18.30
C GLU A 408 -7.76 28.04 -19.11
N ALA A 409 -7.02 28.95 -18.44
CA ALA A 409 -6.13 29.94 -19.04
C ALA A 409 -4.77 29.34 -19.46
N LYS A 410 -4.79 28.17 -20.12
CA LYS A 410 -3.61 27.49 -20.67
C LYS A 410 -3.79 27.25 -22.17
N ALA A 411 -2.68 27.08 -22.87
CA ALA A 411 -2.64 26.66 -24.28
C ALA A 411 -3.68 27.37 -25.18
N ALA A 412 -4.71 26.68 -25.66
CA ALA A 412 -5.77 27.23 -26.51
C ALA A 412 -6.80 28.07 -25.73
N GLY A 413 -6.82 27.99 -24.40
CA GLY A 413 -7.80 28.70 -23.57
C GLY A 413 -7.64 30.20 -23.62
N MET A 414 -6.43 30.75 -23.56
CA MET A 414 -6.21 32.20 -23.61
C MET A 414 -6.72 32.87 -24.90
N PRO A 415 -6.44 32.35 -26.11
CA PRO A 415 -7.07 32.83 -27.34
C PRO A 415 -8.58 32.69 -27.32
N LEU A 416 -9.13 31.60 -26.82
CA LEU A 416 -10.57 31.39 -26.75
C LEU A 416 -11.25 32.43 -25.83
N ILE A 417 -10.69 32.69 -24.66
CA ILE A 417 -11.16 33.69 -23.72
C ILE A 417 -11.23 35.07 -24.40
N PHE A 418 -10.16 35.44 -25.10
CA PHE A 418 -10.08 36.74 -25.78
C PHE A 418 -11.17 36.87 -26.88
N GLU A 419 -11.32 35.84 -27.72
CA GLU A 419 -12.29 35.84 -28.81
C GLU A 419 -13.74 35.84 -28.31
N LEU A 420 -14.07 35.05 -27.28
CA LEU A 420 -15.42 35.00 -26.71
C LEU A 420 -15.78 36.34 -26.05
N ARG A 421 -14.83 36.98 -25.34
CA ARG A 421 -15.04 38.34 -24.78
C ARG A 421 -15.29 39.39 -25.85
N GLN A 422 -14.61 39.31 -27.01
CA GLN A 422 -14.87 40.20 -28.13
C GLN A 422 -16.27 40.06 -28.71
N THR A 423 -16.86 38.85 -28.65
CA THR A 423 -18.25 38.59 -29.08
C THR A 423 -19.29 38.96 -28.01
N GLY A 424 -18.86 39.51 -26.88
CA GLY A 424 -19.75 39.94 -25.79
C GLY A 424 -20.10 38.83 -24.79
N ILE A 425 -19.45 37.64 -24.86
CA ILE A 425 -19.64 36.55 -23.91
C ILE A 425 -18.72 36.75 -22.71
N PRO A 426 -19.24 36.90 -21.47
CA PRO A 426 -18.41 37.04 -20.29
C PRO A 426 -17.75 35.71 -19.95
N VAL A 427 -16.40 35.71 -19.87
CA VAL A 427 -15.63 34.49 -19.56
C VAL A 427 -14.81 34.70 -18.29
N GLN A 428 -14.89 33.77 -17.36
CA GLN A 428 -14.04 33.68 -16.18
C GLN A 428 -12.80 32.85 -16.51
N GLU A 429 -11.63 33.39 -16.21
CA GLU A 429 -10.37 32.68 -16.39
C GLU A 429 -10.14 31.76 -15.19
N TYR A 430 -9.80 30.51 -15.47
CA TYR A 430 -9.35 29.57 -14.46
C TYR A 430 -7.86 29.28 -14.65
N THR A 431 -7.08 29.53 -13.61
CA THR A 431 -5.64 29.22 -13.59
C THR A 431 -5.37 28.31 -12.40
N PRO A 432 -5.01 27.04 -12.61
CA PRO A 432 -4.64 26.15 -11.52
C PRO A 432 -3.44 26.73 -10.72
N SER A 433 -3.53 26.78 -9.41
CA SER A 433 -2.42 27.22 -8.55
C SER A 433 -1.26 26.22 -8.59
N ARG A 434 -0.02 26.71 -8.41
CA ARG A 434 1.16 25.83 -8.30
C ARG A 434 1.02 24.92 -7.09
N GLY A 435 1.08 23.61 -7.31
CA GLY A 435 0.91 22.58 -6.27
C GLY A 435 -0.51 22.00 -6.19
N ASN A 436 -1.47 22.50 -6.94
CA ASN A 436 -2.82 21.95 -7.06
C ASN A 436 -2.88 21.06 -8.31
N ASP A 437 -2.36 19.84 -8.21
CA ASP A 437 -2.41 18.85 -9.28
C ASP A 437 -3.85 18.35 -9.53
N LYS A 438 -4.04 17.61 -10.61
CA LYS A 438 -5.36 17.08 -11.00
C LYS A 438 -6.01 16.25 -9.88
N ILE A 439 -5.22 15.44 -9.17
CA ILE A 439 -5.69 14.59 -8.08
C ILE A 439 -6.19 15.42 -6.90
N SER A 440 -5.44 16.44 -6.51
CA SER A 440 -5.87 17.37 -5.45
C SER A 440 -7.18 18.07 -5.81
N ARG A 441 -7.39 18.43 -7.09
CA ARG A 441 -8.65 19.04 -7.56
C ARG A 441 -9.83 18.07 -7.49
N VAL A 442 -9.65 16.84 -7.91
CA VAL A 442 -10.70 15.81 -7.81
C VAL A 442 -11.01 15.49 -6.35
N ASN A 443 -9.98 15.35 -5.50
CA ASN A 443 -10.17 15.15 -4.06
C ASN A 443 -10.96 16.29 -3.41
N ALA A 444 -10.73 17.53 -3.83
CA ALA A 444 -11.44 18.69 -3.30
C ALA A 444 -12.95 18.73 -3.66
N VAL A 445 -13.40 17.90 -4.60
CA VAL A 445 -14.81 17.77 -4.98
C VAL A 445 -15.39 16.38 -4.72
N SER A 446 -14.57 15.42 -4.30
CA SER A 446 -15.00 14.03 -4.07
C SER A 446 -16.10 13.93 -3.01
N ASP A 447 -16.06 14.80 -2.01
CA ASP A 447 -17.07 14.87 -0.94
C ASP A 447 -18.47 15.20 -1.47
N LEU A 448 -18.58 16.01 -2.55
CA LEU A 448 -19.86 16.29 -3.19
C LEU A 448 -20.50 15.01 -3.74
N PHE A 449 -19.69 14.14 -4.33
CA PHE A 449 -20.16 12.85 -4.83
C PHE A 449 -20.51 11.90 -3.68
N ALA A 450 -19.62 11.80 -2.69
CA ALA A 450 -19.81 10.92 -1.53
C ALA A 450 -21.06 11.28 -0.70
N SER A 451 -21.44 12.58 -0.65
CA SER A 451 -22.65 13.03 0.01
C SER A 451 -23.94 12.79 -0.80
N GLY A 452 -23.83 12.28 -2.04
CA GLY A 452 -24.99 11.96 -2.87
C GLY A 452 -25.71 13.18 -3.47
N VAL A 453 -25.06 14.34 -3.52
CA VAL A 453 -25.68 15.56 -4.09
C VAL A 453 -25.43 15.75 -5.57
N VAL A 454 -24.63 14.87 -6.22
CA VAL A 454 -24.30 14.98 -7.64
C VAL A 454 -25.13 14.01 -8.48
N TRP A 455 -25.85 14.56 -9.45
CA TRP A 455 -26.80 13.88 -10.29
C TRP A 455 -26.37 13.88 -11.78
N CYS A 456 -26.71 12.83 -12.50
CA CYS A 456 -26.56 12.79 -13.96
C CYS A 456 -27.75 12.10 -14.63
N PRO A 457 -28.12 12.49 -15.88
CA PRO A 457 -29.16 11.81 -16.63
C PRO A 457 -28.66 10.48 -17.19
N GLU A 458 -29.58 9.54 -17.45
CA GLU A 458 -29.28 8.27 -18.12
C GLU A 458 -29.09 8.48 -19.64
N THR A 459 -27.94 9.06 -19.99
CA THR A 459 -27.58 9.31 -21.38
C THR A 459 -26.17 8.83 -21.69
N ARG A 460 -25.89 8.51 -22.96
CA ARG A 460 -24.56 8.03 -23.36
C ARG A 460 -23.45 9.03 -23.04
N TRP A 461 -23.67 10.32 -23.26
CA TRP A 461 -22.67 11.35 -23.00
C TRP A 461 -22.42 11.57 -21.50
N ALA A 462 -23.46 11.39 -20.65
CA ALA A 462 -23.28 11.44 -19.20
C ALA A 462 -22.49 10.23 -18.70
N GLU A 463 -22.76 9.05 -19.26
CA GLU A 463 -22.02 7.83 -18.99
C GLU A 463 -20.52 7.99 -19.28
N GLU A 464 -20.14 8.70 -20.35
CA GLU A 464 -18.73 8.99 -20.66
C GLU A 464 -18.06 9.81 -19.53
N VAL A 465 -18.76 10.75 -18.91
CA VAL A 465 -18.25 11.52 -17.75
C VAL A 465 -18.08 10.61 -16.52
N VAL A 466 -19.10 9.81 -16.23
CA VAL A 466 -19.08 8.85 -15.10
C VAL A 466 -17.93 7.87 -15.25
N GLU A 467 -17.70 7.34 -16.47
CA GLU A 467 -16.59 6.42 -16.77
C GLU A 467 -15.21 7.08 -16.56
N GLU A 468 -15.03 8.34 -17.03
CA GLU A 468 -13.76 9.03 -16.81
C GLU A 468 -13.49 9.27 -15.31
N PHE A 469 -14.49 9.67 -14.52
CA PHE A 469 -14.35 9.81 -13.07
C PHE A 469 -14.08 8.48 -12.37
N ALA A 470 -14.81 7.43 -12.72
CA ALA A 470 -14.66 6.10 -12.13
C ALA A 470 -13.31 5.45 -12.45
N GLY A 471 -12.69 5.83 -13.55
CA GLY A 471 -11.35 5.36 -13.92
C GLY A 471 -10.21 6.29 -13.55
N PHE A 472 -10.49 7.55 -13.16
CA PHE A 472 -9.46 8.53 -12.79
C PHE A 472 -8.77 8.13 -11.46
N PRO A 473 -7.42 8.21 -11.33
CA PRO A 473 -6.45 8.83 -12.26
C PRO A 473 -5.88 7.91 -13.34
N ASN A 474 -6.38 6.69 -13.51
CA ASN A 474 -5.80 5.66 -14.37
C ASN A 474 -6.43 5.58 -15.78
N VAL A 475 -7.11 6.63 -16.23
CA VAL A 475 -7.70 6.73 -17.57
C VAL A 475 -6.69 7.25 -18.60
N GLU A 476 -6.89 6.89 -19.86
CA GLU A 476 -6.08 7.38 -20.99
C GLU A 476 -6.33 8.89 -21.25
N HIS A 477 -7.56 9.35 -21.03
CA HIS A 477 -8.01 10.73 -21.21
C HIS A 477 -8.84 11.16 -20.00
N ASP A 478 -8.55 12.35 -19.46
CA ASP A 478 -9.17 12.91 -18.26
C ASP A 478 -9.76 14.33 -18.49
N ASP A 479 -10.00 14.67 -19.75
CA ASP A 479 -10.43 16.03 -20.15
C ASP A 479 -11.81 16.39 -19.60
N LEU A 480 -12.77 15.42 -19.52
CA LEU A 480 -14.07 15.63 -18.91
C LEU A 480 -13.99 15.76 -17.39
N VAL A 481 -13.06 15.05 -16.75
CA VAL A 481 -12.79 15.20 -15.31
C VAL A 481 -12.24 16.59 -15.01
N ASP A 482 -11.27 17.09 -15.81
CA ASP A 482 -10.70 18.41 -15.63
C ASP A 482 -11.75 19.52 -15.82
N SER A 483 -12.53 19.46 -16.89
CA SER A 483 -13.63 20.39 -17.12
C SER A 483 -14.66 20.37 -15.99
N SER A 484 -15.05 19.19 -15.50
CA SER A 484 -16.05 19.02 -14.43
C SER A 484 -15.54 19.57 -13.10
N THR A 485 -14.29 19.24 -12.72
CA THR A 485 -13.72 19.68 -11.43
C THR A 485 -13.63 21.20 -11.32
N GLN A 486 -13.37 21.90 -12.42
CA GLN A 486 -13.37 23.38 -12.45
C GLN A 486 -14.76 23.94 -12.10
N ALA A 487 -15.83 23.37 -12.67
CA ALA A 487 -17.20 23.79 -12.38
C ALA A 487 -17.62 23.47 -10.95
N LEU A 488 -17.34 22.24 -10.48
CA LEU A 488 -17.70 21.77 -9.15
C LEU A 488 -16.97 22.54 -8.04
N LEU A 489 -15.68 22.84 -8.23
CA LEU A 489 -14.93 23.70 -7.31
C LEU A 489 -15.54 25.10 -7.22
N ARG A 490 -16.04 25.63 -8.34
CA ARG A 490 -16.68 26.94 -8.35
C ARG A 490 -17.98 26.96 -7.57
N PHE A 491 -18.79 25.90 -7.63
CA PHE A 491 -19.99 25.75 -6.79
C PHE A 491 -19.64 25.70 -5.31
N ARG A 492 -18.63 24.93 -4.92
CA ARG A 492 -18.17 24.82 -3.54
C ARG A 492 -17.66 26.18 -3.02
N GLN A 493 -16.73 26.81 -3.73
CA GLN A 493 -16.17 28.11 -3.35
C GLN A 493 -17.20 29.26 -3.38
N GLY A 494 -18.25 29.15 -4.17
CA GLY A 494 -19.34 30.12 -4.25
C GLY A 494 -20.38 29.99 -3.13
N GLY A 495 -20.26 28.97 -2.27
CA GLY A 495 -21.22 28.74 -1.18
C GLY A 495 -22.59 28.24 -1.64
N PHE A 496 -22.70 27.72 -2.88
CA PHE A 496 -23.95 27.18 -3.40
C PHE A 496 -24.35 25.85 -2.74
N ILE A 497 -23.34 25.11 -2.24
CA ILE A 497 -23.54 23.79 -1.60
C ILE A 497 -22.69 23.75 -0.33
N PRO A 498 -23.27 24.04 0.84
CA PRO A 498 -22.62 23.81 2.12
C PRO A 498 -22.60 22.30 2.41
N LEU A 499 -21.42 21.75 2.73
CA LEU A 499 -21.29 20.40 3.25
C LEU A 499 -21.06 20.45 4.77
N PRO A 500 -21.49 19.42 5.52
CA PRO A 500 -21.20 19.33 6.96
C PRO A 500 -19.70 19.45 7.29
N SER A 501 -18.82 18.99 6.39
CA SER A 501 -17.36 19.13 6.49
C SER A 501 -16.86 20.58 6.36
N ASP A 502 -17.64 21.49 5.81
CA ASP A 502 -17.25 22.91 5.64
C ASP A 502 -17.46 23.71 6.95
N GLU A 503 -18.27 23.20 7.90
CA GLU A 503 -18.49 23.84 9.21
C GLU A 503 -17.31 23.64 10.17
N GLU A 504 -16.44 22.65 9.95
CA GLU A 504 -15.24 22.41 10.76
C GLU A 504 -14.06 23.32 10.36
N ASP A 505 -14.10 23.97 9.20
CA ASP A 505 -13.05 24.83 8.65
C ASP A 505 -13.34 26.35 8.83
N GLU A 506 -14.25 26.77 9.71
CA GLU A 506 -14.34 28.20 10.06
C GLU A 506 -13.01 28.68 10.67
N PRO A 507 -12.29 29.61 10.04
CA PRO A 507 -11.06 30.13 10.60
C PRO A 507 -11.41 30.82 11.92
N LEU A 508 -10.81 30.36 13.02
CA LEU A 508 -10.79 31.08 14.30
C LEU A 508 -10.53 32.56 14.01
N GLU A 509 -11.52 33.40 14.27
CA GLU A 509 -11.37 34.86 14.16
C GLU A 509 -10.12 35.27 14.94
N HIS A 510 -9.06 35.59 14.23
CA HIS A 510 -7.95 36.32 14.80
C HIS A 510 -8.47 37.70 15.22
N ASN A 511 -8.80 37.84 16.48
CA ASN A 511 -8.97 39.14 17.11
C ASN A 511 -7.77 40.01 16.72
N LYS A 512 -7.99 40.96 15.83
CA LYS A 512 -7.05 42.07 15.58
C LYS A 512 -6.90 42.81 16.91
N VAL A 513 -5.82 42.54 17.61
CA VAL A 513 -5.34 43.46 18.66
C VAL A 513 -5.04 44.75 17.96
N ALA A 514 -5.80 45.78 18.28
CA ALA A 514 -5.55 47.14 17.83
C ALA A 514 -4.17 47.58 18.35
N ASP A 515 -3.25 47.82 17.45
CA ASP A 515 -2.00 48.54 17.74
C ASP A 515 -2.35 49.95 18.18
N TYR A 516 -2.15 50.21 19.45
CA TYR A 516 -1.95 51.55 19.97
C TYR A 516 -0.44 51.78 20.14
N TYR A 517 0.03 52.82 19.43
CA TYR A 517 1.35 53.46 19.33
C TYR A 517 2.35 52.86 18.37
#